data_a242c156f98b1aea233f1242265cd30c
#
_entry.id   a242c156f98b1aea233f1242265cd30c
#
_cell.length_a   1.000
_cell.length_b   1.000
_cell.length_c   1.000
_cell.angle_alpha   90.00
_cell.angle_beta   90.00
_cell.angle_gamma   90.00
#
_symmetry.space_group_name_H-M   'P 1'
#
loop_
_entity.id
_entity.type
_entity.pdbx_description
1 polymer ?
#
loop_
_entity_poly.entity_id
_entity_poly.type
_entity_poly.pdbx_seq_one_letter_code
_entity_poly.pdbx_strand_id
1 'polypeptide(L)'
;MFVNHYEHSLDSKHRLVLPAKFRGKLGDRVYLALQDNSLAVYSETAFEEATERLLDQVRSGEADPQTRLAFASNTVEIEIDSAGRITIPQRLREYANLTGEVIVAGALTHVELWDRDAYQLIESALTDVVNEQFKAGGRIN
;
A
#
# COMPACT_ATOMS: atom_id res chain seq x y z
N MET A 1 -11.10 3.69 -7.34
CA MET A 1 -11.01 3.88 -5.88
C MET A 1 -10.90 2.54 -5.19
N PHE A 2 -10.01 2.43 -4.22
CA PHE A 2 -9.81 1.21 -3.45
C PHE A 2 -10.39 1.42 -2.06
N VAL A 3 -11.39 0.62 -1.71
CA VAL A 3 -12.08 0.69 -0.42
C VAL A 3 -12.17 -0.70 0.20
N ASN A 4 -12.52 -0.76 1.50
CA ASN A 4 -12.63 -1.99 2.25
C ASN A 4 -11.27 -2.66 2.49
N HIS A 5 -11.26 -3.72 3.24
CA HIS A 5 -10.07 -4.53 3.48
C HIS A 5 -10.43 -6.01 3.47
N TYR A 6 -9.43 -6.83 3.17
CA TYR A 6 -9.59 -8.28 3.03
C TYR A 6 -8.42 -8.98 3.68
N GLU A 7 -8.68 -10.13 4.29
CA GLU A 7 -7.64 -10.96 4.88
C GLU A 7 -7.24 -12.07 3.89
N HIS A 8 -5.97 -12.17 3.61
CA HIS A 8 -5.39 -13.20 2.76
C HIS A 8 -4.12 -13.74 3.41
N SER A 9 -3.64 -14.88 2.92
CA SER A 9 -2.41 -15.50 3.41
C SER A 9 -1.37 -15.54 2.30
N LEU A 10 -0.10 -15.38 2.67
CA LEU A 10 0.99 -15.70 1.76
C LEU A 10 1.06 -17.22 1.58
N ASP A 11 1.25 -17.66 0.35
CA ASP A 11 1.48 -19.08 0.08
C ASP A 11 2.95 -19.46 0.33
N SER A 12 3.29 -20.74 0.12
CA SER A 12 4.64 -21.26 0.37
C SER A 12 5.71 -20.63 -0.54
N LYS A 13 5.31 -19.98 -1.62
CA LYS A 13 6.20 -19.26 -2.55
C LYS A 13 6.13 -17.75 -2.37
N HIS A 14 5.58 -17.31 -1.23
CA HIS A 14 5.46 -15.88 -0.88
C HIS A 14 4.60 -15.09 -1.86
N ARG A 15 3.58 -15.73 -2.42
CA ARG A 15 2.63 -15.09 -3.33
C ARG A 15 1.38 -14.73 -2.57
N LEU A 16 0.81 -13.59 -2.91
CA LEU A 16 -0.42 -13.07 -2.32
C LEU A 16 -1.47 -12.93 -3.42
N VAL A 17 -2.64 -13.51 -3.20
CA VAL A 17 -3.78 -13.30 -4.10
C VAL A 17 -4.37 -11.92 -3.80
N LEU A 18 -4.49 -11.10 -4.82
CA LEU A 18 -5.14 -9.80 -4.68
C LEU A 18 -6.66 -9.96 -4.77
N PRO A 19 -7.43 -9.23 -3.95
CA PRO A 19 -8.89 -9.25 -4.05
C PRO A 19 -9.36 -8.96 -5.47
N ALA A 20 -10.33 -9.73 -5.94
CA ALA A 20 -10.85 -9.58 -7.31
C ALA A 20 -11.32 -8.16 -7.61
N LYS A 21 -11.91 -7.49 -6.61
CA LYS A 21 -12.37 -6.10 -6.74
C LYS A 21 -11.24 -5.10 -6.98
N PHE A 22 -10.00 -5.44 -6.58
CA PHE A 22 -8.86 -4.56 -6.77
C PHE A 22 -8.11 -4.86 -8.08
N ARG A 23 -8.10 -6.12 -8.51
CA ARG A 23 -7.31 -6.55 -9.68
C ARG A 23 -7.62 -5.79 -10.95
N GLY A 24 -8.90 -5.60 -11.27
CA GLY A 24 -9.31 -4.88 -12.47
C GLY A 24 -8.88 -3.41 -12.50
N LYS A 25 -8.74 -2.83 -11.32
CA LYS A 25 -8.32 -1.42 -11.18
C LYS A 25 -6.82 -1.27 -11.11
N LEU A 26 -6.09 -2.34 -10.74
CA LEU A 26 -4.63 -2.31 -10.65
C LEU A 26 -3.96 -2.52 -12.01
N GLY A 27 -4.60 -3.24 -12.93
CA GLY A 27 -4.03 -3.56 -14.24
C GLY A 27 -3.21 -4.84 -14.20
N ASP A 28 -2.24 -4.95 -15.12
CA ASP A 28 -1.44 -6.16 -15.28
C ASP A 28 -0.19 -6.18 -14.41
N ARG A 29 0.26 -5.02 -13.95
CA ARG A 29 1.42 -4.88 -13.10
C ARG A 29 1.19 -3.82 -12.05
N VAL A 30 1.91 -3.96 -10.96
CA VAL A 30 1.83 -3.05 -9.83
C VAL A 30 3.23 -2.62 -9.40
N TYR A 31 3.27 -1.51 -8.67
CA TYR A 31 4.48 -1.02 -8.02
C TYR A 31 4.31 -1.18 -6.51
N LEU A 32 5.22 -1.94 -5.90
CA LEU A 32 5.26 -2.09 -4.45
C LEU A 32 6.28 -1.13 -3.88
N ALA A 33 5.83 -0.27 -2.98
CA ALA A 33 6.67 0.75 -2.36
C ALA A 33 6.61 0.63 -0.85
N LEU A 34 7.68 1.07 -0.19
CA LEU A 34 7.71 1.12 1.27
C LEU A 34 6.81 2.23 1.79
N GLN A 35 6.09 1.94 2.85
CA GLN A 35 5.26 2.88 3.56
C GLN A 35 5.49 2.66 5.05
N ASP A 36 4.96 3.52 5.92
CA ASP A 36 5.20 3.39 7.36
C ASP A 36 4.67 2.04 7.88
N ASN A 37 5.57 1.12 8.19
CA ASN A 37 5.29 -0.23 8.70
C ASN A 37 4.42 -1.11 7.78
N SER A 38 4.31 -0.77 6.50
CA SER A 38 3.46 -1.47 5.54
C SER A 38 4.02 -1.32 4.14
N LEU A 39 3.34 -1.91 3.16
CA LEU A 39 3.67 -1.73 1.75
C LEU A 39 2.50 -1.06 1.04
N ALA A 40 2.81 -0.13 0.15
CA ALA A 40 1.83 0.43 -0.78
C ALA A 40 1.88 -0.34 -2.10
N VAL A 41 0.71 -0.63 -2.66
CA VAL A 41 0.56 -1.26 -3.97
C VAL A 41 -0.12 -0.26 -4.88
N TYR A 42 0.60 0.22 -5.88
CA TYR A 42 0.10 1.22 -6.82
C TYR A 42 -0.16 0.60 -8.19
N SER A 43 -1.24 1.04 -8.84
CA SER A 43 -1.35 0.92 -10.29
C SER A 43 -0.29 1.81 -10.94
N GLU A 44 -0.05 1.62 -12.23
CA GLU A 44 0.91 2.47 -12.96
C GLU A 44 0.52 3.94 -12.88
N THR A 45 -0.74 4.26 -13.13
CA THR A 45 -1.23 5.64 -13.07
C THR A 45 -1.09 6.26 -11.68
N ALA A 46 -1.48 5.51 -10.65
CA ALA A 46 -1.38 6.00 -9.27
C ALA A 46 0.08 6.18 -8.84
N PHE A 47 0.97 5.31 -9.32
CA PHE A 47 2.41 5.43 -9.04
C PHE A 47 3.00 6.68 -9.70
N GLU A 48 2.61 6.97 -10.93
CA GLU A 48 3.03 8.20 -11.62
C GLU A 48 2.59 9.44 -10.84
N GLU A 49 1.36 9.46 -10.35
CA GLU A 49 0.83 10.57 -9.55
C GLU A 49 1.58 10.71 -8.21
N ALA A 50 1.85 9.59 -7.54
CA ALA A 50 2.62 9.60 -6.29
C ALA A 50 4.05 10.11 -6.53
N THR A 51 4.66 9.71 -7.63
CA THR A 51 6.00 10.16 -8.04
C THR A 51 6.02 11.66 -8.28
N GLU A 52 5.04 12.20 -8.98
CA GLU A 52 4.95 13.65 -9.23
C GLU A 52 4.82 14.45 -7.94
N ARG A 53 4.01 13.97 -7.00
CA ARG A 53 3.89 14.62 -5.69
C ARG A 53 5.22 14.62 -4.93
N LEU A 54 5.93 13.50 -4.95
CA LEU A 54 7.24 13.38 -4.30
C LEU A 54 8.26 14.34 -4.94
N LEU A 55 8.32 14.40 -6.26
CA LEU A 55 9.23 15.29 -6.98
C LEU A 55 8.92 16.75 -6.67
N ASP A 56 7.65 17.12 -6.57
CA ASP A 56 7.24 18.47 -6.18
C ASP A 56 7.70 18.79 -4.76
N GLN A 57 7.58 17.87 -3.82
CA GLN A 57 8.05 18.05 -2.45
C GLN A 57 9.56 18.22 -2.38
N VAL A 58 10.31 17.51 -3.20
CA VAL A 58 11.77 17.67 -3.29
C VAL A 58 12.12 19.04 -3.88
N ARG A 59 11.43 19.46 -4.95
CA ARG A 59 11.67 20.78 -5.59
C ARG A 59 11.37 21.94 -4.65
N SER A 60 10.32 21.82 -3.84
CA SER A 60 9.91 22.86 -2.90
C SER A 60 10.71 22.88 -1.60
N GLY A 61 11.54 21.87 -1.37
CA GLY A 61 12.30 21.75 -0.13
C GLY A 61 11.55 21.10 1.02
N GLU A 62 10.31 20.66 0.81
CA GLU A 62 9.54 19.92 1.83
C GLU A 62 10.14 18.56 2.12
N ALA A 63 10.77 17.93 1.14
CA ALA A 63 11.42 16.64 1.29
C ALA A 63 12.90 16.74 0.95
N ASP A 64 13.71 15.95 1.66
CA ASP A 64 15.15 15.84 1.39
C ASP A 64 15.34 15.28 -0.03
N PRO A 65 16.32 15.82 -0.82
CA PRO A 65 16.61 15.28 -2.15
C PRO A 65 16.89 13.78 -2.18
N GLN A 66 17.43 13.21 -1.12
CA GLN A 66 17.67 11.77 -1.02
C GLN A 66 16.41 10.92 -0.93
N THR A 67 15.29 11.53 -0.57
CA THR A 67 13.99 10.84 -0.53
C THR A 67 13.65 10.24 -1.88
N ARG A 68 14.00 10.95 -2.96
CA ARG A 68 13.80 10.46 -4.32
C ARG A 68 14.50 9.12 -4.56
N LEU A 69 15.78 9.03 -4.18
CA LEU A 69 16.55 7.79 -4.35
C LEU A 69 16.04 6.70 -3.41
N ALA A 70 15.75 7.05 -2.17
CA ALA A 70 15.23 6.11 -1.18
C ALA A 70 13.90 5.49 -1.65
N PHE A 71 13.00 6.30 -2.19
CA PHE A 71 11.72 5.83 -2.71
C PHE A 71 11.93 4.94 -3.94
N ALA A 72 12.67 5.40 -4.92
CA ALA A 72 12.88 4.68 -6.17
C ALA A 72 13.60 3.35 -5.96
N SER A 73 14.69 3.34 -5.18
CA SER A 73 15.50 2.14 -5.00
C SER A 73 14.81 1.05 -4.15
N ASN A 74 13.80 1.40 -3.39
CA ASN A 74 13.03 0.46 -2.59
C ASN A 74 11.68 0.08 -3.22
N THR A 75 11.37 0.63 -4.38
CA THR A 75 10.15 0.29 -5.13
C THR A 75 10.44 -0.83 -6.10
N VAL A 76 9.55 -1.81 -6.20
CA VAL A 76 9.68 -2.95 -7.11
C VAL A 76 8.46 -3.01 -8.02
N GLU A 77 8.71 -3.14 -9.32
CA GLU A 77 7.68 -3.37 -10.31
C GLU A 77 7.41 -4.87 -10.41
N ILE A 78 6.16 -5.28 -10.25
CA ILE A 78 5.76 -6.69 -10.20
C ILE A 78 4.57 -6.94 -11.11
N GLU A 79 4.65 -7.99 -11.93
CA GLU A 79 3.51 -8.42 -12.73
C GLU A 79 2.54 -9.23 -11.88
N ILE A 80 1.24 -9.03 -12.12
CA ILE A 80 0.18 -9.85 -11.54
C ILE A 80 0.06 -11.08 -12.42
N ASP A 81 0.17 -12.28 -11.84
CA ASP A 81 0.09 -13.51 -12.60
C ASP A 81 -1.36 -13.82 -13.05
N SER A 82 -1.51 -14.88 -13.86
CA SER A 82 -2.82 -15.27 -14.41
C SER A 82 -3.84 -15.67 -13.34
N ALA A 83 -3.39 -16.04 -12.15
CA ALA A 83 -4.25 -16.37 -11.01
C ALA A 83 -4.53 -15.16 -10.10
N GLY A 84 -4.07 -13.98 -10.49
CA GLY A 84 -4.28 -12.75 -9.71
C GLY A 84 -3.36 -12.61 -8.51
N ARG A 85 -2.18 -13.22 -8.55
CA ARG A 85 -1.23 -13.22 -7.44
C ARG A 85 -0.03 -12.36 -7.77
N ILE A 86 0.56 -11.79 -6.73
CA ILE A 86 1.86 -11.12 -6.79
C ILE A 86 2.84 -11.84 -5.86
N THR A 87 4.10 -11.93 -6.28
CA THR A 87 5.18 -12.45 -5.43
C THR A 87 5.83 -11.28 -4.73
N ILE A 88 5.84 -11.31 -3.39
CA ILE A 88 6.41 -10.20 -2.61
C ILE A 88 7.87 -10.51 -2.32
N PRO A 89 8.81 -9.65 -2.77
CA PRO A 89 10.23 -9.87 -2.52
C PRO A 89 10.57 -9.92 -1.04
N GLN A 90 11.58 -10.70 -0.68
CA GLN A 90 11.97 -10.93 0.70
C GLN A 90 12.24 -9.64 1.46
N ARG A 91 12.97 -8.72 0.86
CA ARG A 91 13.31 -7.44 1.51
C ARG A 91 12.06 -6.65 1.91
N LEU A 92 11.05 -6.63 1.04
CA LEU A 92 9.79 -5.93 1.32
C LEU A 92 8.97 -6.68 2.37
N ARG A 93 8.95 -8.01 2.30
CA ARG A 93 8.28 -8.83 3.32
C ARG A 93 8.88 -8.59 4.71
N GLU A 94 10.21 -8.56 4.80
CA GLU A 94 10.90 -8.29 6.06
C GLU A 94 10.59 -6.90 6.58
N TYR A 95 10.63 -5.91 5.72
CA TYR A 95 10.33 -4.52 6.10
C TYR A 95 8.94 -4.39 6.74
N ALA A 96 7.93 -4.99 6.12
CA ALA A 96 6.54 -4.90 6.59
C ALA A 96 6.13 -6.05 7.50
N ASN A 97 7.07 -6.94 7.85
CA ASN A 97 6.83 -8.10 8.69
C ASN A 97 5.71 -9.02 8.15
N LEU A 98 5.67 -9.22 6.84
CA LEU A 98 4.66 -10.08 6.21
C LEU A 98 5.13 -11.53 6.24
N THR A 99 4.63 -12.30 7.20
CA THR A 99 5.07 -13.68 7.42
C THR A 99 3.99 -14.73 7.16
N GLY A 100 2.73 -14.35 7.15
CA GLY A 100 1.62 -15.28 6.96
C GLY A 100 0.35 -14.55 6.58
N GLU A 101 -0.47 -14.21 7.56
CA GLU A 101 -1.73 -13.52 7.34
C GLU A 101 -1.49 -12.04 7.01
N VAL A 102 -2.09 -11.58 5.93
CA VAL A 102 -1.91 -10.22 5.40
C VAL A 102 -3.27 -9.55 5.25
N ILE A 103 -3.38 -8.31 5.71
CA ILE A 103 -4.54 -7.49 5.41
C ILE A 103 -4.24 -6.69 4.14
N VAL A 104 -5.12 -6.83 3.16
CA VAL A 104 -5.07 -6.08 1.91
C VAL A 104 -6.11 -4.99 2.00
N ALA A 105 -5.68 -3.77 2.23
CA ALA A 105 -6.56 -2.65 2.57
C ALA A 105 -6.60 -1.61 1.45
N GLY A 106 -7.81 -1.19 1.08
CA GLY A 106 -7.98 -0.07 0.18
C GLY A 106 -7.71 1.25 0.89
N ALA A 107 -6.86 2.07 0.30
CA ALA A 107 -6.50 3.39 0.83
C ALA A 107 -6.86 4.50 -0.19
N LEU A 108 -7.97 4.33 -0.89
CA LEU A 108 -8.54 5.19 -1.91
C LEU A 108 -7.70 5.24 -3.19
N THR A 109 -6.52 5.85 -3.15
CA THR A 109 -5.65 6.01 -4.33
C THR A 109 -4.80 4.78 -4.62
N HIS A 110 -4.59 3.94 -3.64
CA HIS A 110 -3.74 2.74 -3.73
C HIS A 110 -4.22 1.69 -2.74
N VAL A 111 -3.52 0.57 -2.71
CA VAL A 111 -3.78 -0.55 -1.80
C VAL A 111 -2.61 -0.62 -0.82
N GLU A 112 -2.86 -1.04 0.41
CA GLU A 112 -1.83 -1.25 1.43
C GLU A 112 -1.81 -2.70 1.86
N LEU A 113 -0.61 -3.21 2.10
CA LEU A 113 -0.41 -4.55 2.63
C LEU A 113 0.13 -4.44 4.05
N TRP A 114 -0.59 -5.01 4.98
CA TRP A 114 -0.27 -4.97 6.40
C TRP A 114 -0.16 -6.39 6.97
N ASP A 115 0.78 -6.60 7.88
CA ASP A 115 0.71 -7.76 8.76
C ASP A 115 -0.63 -7.71 9.50
N ARG A 116 -1.33 -8.86 9.59
CA ARG A 116 -2.65 -8.89 10.21
C ARG A 116 -2.64 -8.36 11.64
N ASP A 117 -1.69 -8.79 12.46
CA ASP A 117 -1.62 -8.39 13.86
C ASP A 117 -1.32 -6.90 14.00
N ALA A 118 -0.41 -6.38 13.17
CA ALA A 118 -0.13 -4.95 13.13
C ALA A 118 -1.36 -4.14 12.73
N TYR A 119 -2.11 -4.61 11.74
CA TYR A 119 -3.35 -3.94 11.32
C TYR A 119 -4.40 -3.93 12.43
N GLN A 120 -4.57 -5.05 13.15
CA GLN A 120 -5.53 -5.13 14.24
C GLN A 120 -5.23 -4.15 15.37
N LEU A 121 -3.95 -3.87 15.62
CA LEU A 121 -3.55 -2.90 16.64
C LEU A 121 -3.97 -1.46 16.29
N ILE A 122 -4.08 -1.12 15.01
CA ILE A 122 -4.48 0.22 14.59
C ILE A 122 -5.95 0.33 14.21
N GLU A 123 -6.66 -0.78 14.07
CA GLU A 123 -8.04 -0.81 13.53
C GLU A 123 -9.00 0.05 14.34
N SER A 124 -8.98 -0.06 15.66
CA SER A 124 -9.81 0.77 16.52
C SER A 124 -9.43 2.25 16.45
N ALA A 125 -8.12 2.53 16.35
CA ALA A 125 -7.62 3.89 16.22
C ALA A 125 -8.07 4.54 14.90
N LEU A 126 -8.20 3.75 13.82
CA LEU A 126 -8.70 4.27 12.55
C LEU A 126 -10.17 4.74 12.67
N THR A 127 -10.98 4.00 13.42
CA THR A 127 -12.36 4.43 13.70
C THR A 127 -12.38 5.72 14.52
N ASP A 128 -11.49 5.84 15.49
CA ASP A 128 -11.37 7.06 16.31
C ASP A 128 -10.97 8.26 15.47
N VAL A 129 -10.10 8.08 14.47
CA VAL A 129 -9.72 9.17 13.55
C VAL A 129 -10.96 9.73 12.85
N VAL A 130 -11.86 8.87 12.37
CA VAL A 130 -13.10 9.30 11.72
C VAL A 130 -13.95 10.11 12.70
N ASN A 131 -14.13 9.59 13.92
CA ASN A 131 -14.93 10.28 14.95
C ASN A 131 -14.34 11.65 15.29
N GLU A 132 -13.02 11.74 15.44
CA GLU A 132 -12.35 13.02 15.76
C GLU A 132 -12.54 14.04 14.64
N GLN A 133 -12.51 13.61 13.38
CA GLN A 133 -12.76 14.53 12.25
C GLN A 133 -14.16 15.13 12.32
N PHE A 134 -15.19 14.33 12.64
CA PHE A 134 -16.54 14.85 12.78
C PHE A 134 -16.68 15.80 13.99
N LYS A 135 -16.08 15.46 15.12
CA LYS A 135 -16.08 16.32 16.32
C LYS A 135 -15.41 17.66 16.07
N ALA A 136 -14.36 17.69 15.26
CA ALA A 136 -13.65 18.92 14.91
C ALA A 136 -14.40 19.77 13.87
N GLY A 137 -15.59 19.36 13.44
CA GLY A 137 -16.36 20.04 12.41
C GLY A 137 -15.90 19.74 10.99
N GLY A 138 -14.97 18.79 10.83
CA GLY A 138 -14.52 18.34 9.53
C GLY A 138 -15.59 17.50 8.83
N ARG A 139 -15.43 17.37 7.53
CA ARG A 139 -16.32 16.53 6.69
C ARG A 139 -15.49 15.62 5.83
N ILE A 140 -15.89 14.36 5.78
CA ILE A 140 -15.28 13.39 4.89
C ILE A 140 -16.07 13.28 3.60
N ASN A 141 -17.37 13.47 3.69
CA ASN A 141 -18.25 13.40 2.54
C ASN A 141 -19.17 14.62 2.43
#